data_68f1ed8bac2d55aad73e28e054abed81
#
_entry.id   68f1ed8bac2d55aad73e28e054abed81
#
_cell.length_a   1.000
_cell.length_b   1.000
_cell.length_c   1.000
_cell.angle_alpha   90.00
_cell.angle_beta   90.00
_cell.angle_gamma   90.00
#
_symmetry.space_group_name_H-M   'P 1'
#
loop_
_entity.id
_entity.type
_entity.pdbx_description
1 polymer ?
#
loop_
_entity_poly.entity_id
_entity_poly.type
_entity_poly.pdbx_seq_one_letter_code
_entity_poly.pdbx_strand_id
1 'polypeptide(L)'
;MKGALLILLLAAHSLLSFAPVNTKKFTAVPVSYPKGYFRNPLDIPIQLAANFGELRTNHFHMGLDIRTNQKENLPVYAAAEGYISKIKIEKNGFGRAIYITHPNGFTTLYAHLNNFYPLLNEYIISKQYKDEKWEQEFDLPPNQFAVAKGQFIAYSGNTGGSAGPHLHFEIRETKTGNNLNPWLFDLGLPDNVPPALYRLYYFDRRMSTYQTNPLPIAISGGGGKYSSTGKVVLVASPIISFGITAEDKTSVASHNFGIYEASISIDDTDRKSVV
;
A
#
# COMPACT_ATOMS: atom_id res chain seq x y z
N MET A 1 -12.91 36.74 -76.92
CA MET A 1 -13.67 36.68 -75.64
C MET A 1 -13.11 35.52 -74.84
N LYS A 2 -12.34 35.84 -73.76
CA LYS A 2 -11.73 34.84 -72.94
C LYS A 2 -12.57 34.76 -71.64
N GLY A 3 -13.24 33.62 -71.40
CA GLY A 3 -13.98 33.37 -70.16
C GLY A 3 -13.04 32.84 -69.08
N ALA A 4 -12.95 33.56 -68.04
CA ALA A 4 -12.24 33.13 -66.82
C ALA A 4 -13.12 32.23 -65.95
N LEU A 5 -12.70 31.01 -65.70
CA LEU A 5 -13.33 30.04 -64.80
C LEU A 5 -12.84 30.34 -63.37
N LEU A 6 -13.73 30.82 -62.53
CA LEU A 6 -13.47 31.06 -61.10
C LEU A 6 -13.72 29.77 -60.33
N ILE A 7 -12.63 29.12 -59.84
CA ILE A 7 -12.74 27.94 -58.98
C ILE A 7 -12.83 28.43 -57.55
N LEU A 8 -13.99 28.27 -56.93
CA LEU A 8 -14.21 28.53 -55.49
C LEU A 8 -13.78 27.30 -54.69
N LEU A 9 -12.64 27.39 -54.02
CA LEU A 9 -12.20 26.39 -53.03
C LEU A 9 -12.92 26.65 -51.70
N LEU A 10 -13.94 25.85 -51.43
CA LEU A 10 -14.56 25.78 -50.09
C LEU A 10 -13.64 24.94 -49.19
N ALA A 11 -12.91 25.60 -48.30
CA ALA A 11 -12.19 24.93 -47.25
C ALA A 11 -13.18 24.56 -46.14
N ALA A 12 -13.61 23.29 -46.11
CA ALA A 12 -14.38 22.74 -45.01
C ALA A 12 -13.47 22.57 -43.81
N HIS A 13 -13.54 23.50 -42.85
CA HIS A 13 -12.95 23.33 -41.53
C HIS A 13 -13.82 22.35 -40.73
N SER A 14 -13.45 21.08 -40.69
CA SER A 14 -14.04 20.14 -39.75
C SER A 14 -13.59 20.51 -38.32
N LEU A 15 -14.45 21.21 -37.59
CA LEU A 15 -14.33 21.37 -36.16
C LEU A 15 -14.54 20.01 -35.51
N LEU A 16 -13.45 19.28 -35.28
CA LEU A 16 -13.46 18.13 -34.39
C LEU A 16 -13.71 18.67 -32.97
N SER A 17 -15.00 18.70 -32.56
CA SER A 17 -15.35 18.91 -31.18
C SER A 17 -14.94 17.67 -30.38
N PHE A 18 -13.83 17.73 -29.68
CA PHE A 18 -13.53 16.76 -28.63
C PHE A 18 -14.59 16.92 -27.55
N ALA A 19 -15.52 15.96 -27.46
CA ALA A 19 -16.39 15.86 -26.31
C ALA A 19 -15.52 15.79 -25.05
N PRO A 20 -15.80 16.58 -24.01
CA PRO A 20 -15.04 16.49 -22.78
C PRO A 20 -15.15 15.06 -22.26
N VAL A 21 -14.01 14.40 -22.09
CA VAL A 21 -13.96 13.11 -21.39
C VAL A 21 -14.53 13.37 -20.01
N ASN A 22 -15.72 12.83 -19.75
CA ASN A 22 -16.37 12.92 -18.46
C ASN A 22 -15.55 12.11 -17.48
N THR A 23 -14.51 12.72 -16.92
CA THR A 23 -13.76 12.15 -15.80
C THR A 23 -14.72 12.15 -14.61
N LYS A 24 -15.42 11.03 -14.41
CA LYS A 24 -16.08 10.78 -13.12
C LYS A 24 -15.01 11.01 -12.07
N LYS A 25 -15.13 12.12 -11.32
CA LYS A 25 -14.36 12.27 -10.09
C LYS A 25 -14.72 11.05 -9.24
N PHE A 26 -13.79 10.13 -9.10
CA PHE A 26 -13.86 9.12 -8.07
C PHE A 26 -13.69 9.91 -6.76
N THR A 27 -14.78 10.36 -6.20
CA THR A 27 -14.81 10.78 -4.80
C THR A 27 -14.73 9.47 -4.01
N ALA A 28 -13.51 9.04 -3.69
CA ALA A 28 -13.32 8.04 -2.68
C ALA A 28 -14.04 8.56 -1.43
N VAL A 29 -15.01 7.80 -0.92
CA VAL A 29 -15.60 8.08 0.38
C VAL A 29 -14.43 8.06 1.35
N PRO A 30 -14.16 9.16 2.09
CA PRO A 30 -13.01 9.19 2.99
C PRO A 30 -13.16 8.05 4.00
N VAL A 31 -12.29 7.05 3.92
CA VAL A 31 -12.22 6.00 4.93
C VAL A 31 -11.74 6.68 6.21
N SER A 32 -12.54 6.62 7.26
CA SER A 32 -12.12 7.10 8.59
C SER A 32 -11.14 6.11 9.18
N TYR A 33 -9.89 6.51 9.34
CA TYR A 33 -8.84 5.71 9.96
C TYR A 33 -8.78 6.03 11.47
N PRO A 34 -9.30 5.14 12.36
CA PRO A 34 -9.31 5.40 13.80
C PRO A 34 -7.89 5.34 14.37
N LYS A 35 -7.35 6.51 14.68
CA LYS A 35 -6.02 6.65 15.27
C LYS A 35 -5.98 6.04 16.68
N GLY A 36 -4.92 5.28 16.99
CA GLY A 36 -4.71 4.67 18.31
C GLY A 36 -5.68 3.55 18.70
N TYR A 37 -6.61 3.18 17.82
CA TYR A 37 -7.51 2.05 18.07
C TYR A 37 -6.73 0.72 18.12
N PHE A 38 -5.84 0.51 17.16
CA PHE A 38 -4.96 -0.66 17.14
C PHE A 38 -3.67 -0.38 17.90
N ARG A 39 -3.16 -1.38 18.62
CA ARG A 39 -1.83 -1.38 19.21
C ARG A 39 -0.84 -2.12 18.32
N ASN A 40 0.45 -1.89 18.55
CA ASN A 40 1.50 -2.76 18.06
C ASN A 40 1.22 -4.22 18.50
N PRO A 41 1.19 -5.19 17.56
CA PRO A 41 0.94 -6.60 17.87
C PRO A 41 2.11 -7.30 18.61
N LEU A 42 3.27 -6.67 18.72
CA LEU A 42 4.44 -7.16 19.46
C LEU A 42 4.78 -6.20 20.60
N ASP A 43 5.33 -6.73 21.71
CA ASP A 43 5.81 -5.91 22.85
C ASP A 43 7.27 -5.49 22.68
N ILE A 44 7.68 -5.19 21.46
CA ILE A 44 8.98 -4.63 21.10
C ILE A 44 8.80 -3.41 20.20
N PRO A 45 9.74 -2.48 20.15
CA PRO A 45 9.68 -1.38 19.19
C PRO A 45 9.53 -1.90 17.76
N ILE A 46 8.60 -1.32 17.01
CA ILE A 46 8.39 -1.73 15.62
C ILE A 46 9.61 -1.35 14.78
N GLN A 47 10.17 -2.34 14.12
CA GLN A 47 11.13 -2.18 13.04
C GLN A 47 10.63 -2.95 11.83
N LEU A 48 10.64 -2.34 10.65
CA LEU A 48 10.10 -2.96 9.46
C LEU A 48 11.17 -3.70 8.66
N ALA A 49 10.82 -4.91 8.22
CA ALA A 49 11.51 -5.64 7.17
C ALA A 49 10.93 -5.33 5.80
N ALA A 50 9.60 -5.03 5.73
CA ALA A 50 8.93 -4.60 4.52
C ALA A 50 7.70 -3.72 4.85
N ASN A 51 7.34 -2.86 3.90
CA ASN A 51 6.25 -1.90 4.05
C ASN A 51 5.05 -2.26 3.17
N PHE A 52 3.90 -1.67 3.49
CA PHE A 52 2.69 -1.74 2.66
C PHE A 52 2.94 -1.12 1.28
N GLY A 53 2.44 -1.79 0.23
CA GLY A 53 2.56 -1.33 -1.15
C GLY A 53 3.89 -1.63 -1.82
N GLU A 54 4.85 -2.28 -1.17
CA GLU A 54 6.10 -2.69 -1.83
C GLU A 54 5.84 -3.66 -2.98
N LEU A 55 6.53 -3.45 -4.08
CA LEU A 55 6.44 -4.30 -5.27
C LEU A 55 7.10 -5.66 -4.98
N ARG A 56 6.36 -6.73 -5.25
CA ARG A 56 6.83 -8.12 -5.27
C ARG A 56 6.78 -8.65 -6.71
N THR A 57 7.29 -9.83 -6.94
CA THR A 57 7.40 -10.40 -8.30
C THR A 57 6.05 -10.43 -9.06
N ASN A 58 4.94 -10.66 -8.38
CA ASN A 58 3.62 -10.83 -8.99
C ASN A 58 2.47 -10.14 -8.23
N HIS A 59 2.77 -9.39 -7.17
CA HIS A 59 1.78 -8.69 -6.35
C HIS A 59 2.42 -7.52 -5.61
N PHE A 60 1.60 -6.71 -4.93
CA PHE A 60 2.06 -5.74 -3.96
C PHE A 60 2.02 -6.33 -2.55
N HIS A 61 2.95 -5.94 -1.69
CA HIS A 61 2.93 -6.31 -0.29
C HIS A 61 1.77 -5.63 0.43
N MET A 62 0.88 -6.41 1.05
CA MET A 62 -0.42 -5.95 1.54
C MET A 62 -0.46 -5.66 3.05
N GLY A 63 0.70 -5.63 3.70
CA GLY A 63 0.81 -5.40 5.14
C GLY A 63 2.14 -4.77 5.55
N LEU A 64 2.46 -4.93 6.81
CA LEU A 64 3.78 -4.61 7.38
C LEU A 64 4.47 -5.90 7.78
N ASP A 65 5.72 -6.07 7.38
CA ASP A 65 6.58 -7.14 7.91
C ASP A 65 7.37 -6.58 9.09
N ILE A 66 6.92 -6.92 10.30
CA ILE A 66 7.51 -6.43 11.55
C ILE A 66 8.62 -7.38 11.99
N ARG A 67 9.85 -6.86 12.14
CA ARG A 67 11.00 -7.64 12.57
C ARG A 67 10.81 -8.20 13.97
N THR A 68 11.22 -9.45 14.18
CA THR A 68 11.20 -10.14 15.47
C THR A 68 12.62 -10.37 16.02
N ASN A 69 13.54 -9.43 15.73
CA ASN A 69 14.96 -9.53 16.14
C ASN A 69 15.62 -10.83 15.66
N GLN A 70 15.24 -11.31 14.46
CA GLN A 70 15.70 -12.57 13.85
C GLN A 70 15.36 -13.81 14.72
N LYS A 71 14.35 -13.73 15.56
CA LYS A 71 13.91 -14.82 16.43
C LYS A 71 12.47 -15.22 16.12
N GLU A 72 12.22 -16.50 16.23
CA GLU A 72 10.86 -17.04 16.30
C GLU A 72 10.37 -17.04 17.75
N ASN A 73 9.09 -17.29 17.93
CA ASN A 73 8.44 -17.46 19.23
C ASN A 73 8.36 -16.20 20.11
N LEU A 74 8.41 -14.99 19.52
CA LEU A 74 7.98 -13.81 20.26
C LEU A 74 6.45 -13.87 20.43
N PRO A 75 5.92 -13.52 21.62
CA PRO A 75 4.48 -13.44 21.83
C PRO A 75 3.84 -12.41 20.89
N VAL A 76 2.75 -12.80 20.24
CA VAL A 76 1.93 -11.96 19.38
C VAL A 76 0.61 -11.69 20.09
N TYR A 77 0.18 -10.44 20.09
CA TYR A 77 -1.00 -9.97 20.79
C TYR A 77 -2.05 -9.41 19.84
N ALA A 78 -3.32 -9.57 20.21
CA ALA A 78 -4.42 -8.96 19.46
C ALA A 78 -4.29 -7.43 19.46
N ALA A 79 -4.26 -6.82 18.28
CA ALA A 79 -4.09 -5.38 18.12
C ALA A 79 -5.27 -4.57 18.66
N ALA A 80 -6.48 -5.16 18.69
CA ALA A 80 -7.68 -4.60 19.30
C ALA A 80 -8.61 -5.75 19.77
N GLU A 81 -9.67 -5.39 20.52
CA GLU A 81 -10.72 -6.33 20.90
C GLU A 81 -11.48 -6.83 19.66
N GLY A 82 -12.00 -8.06 19.73
CA GLY A 82 -12.77 -8.67 18.66
C GLY A 82 -12.93 -10.16 18.85
N TYR A 83 -13.00 -10.91 17.76
CA TYR A 83 -13.00 -12.37 17.78
C TYR A 83 -12.16 -12.92 16.63
N ILE A 84 -11.57 -14.07 16.84
CA ILE A 84 -10.87 -14.80 15.79
C ILE A 84 -11.93 -15.32 14.81
N SER A 85 -11.96 -14.70 13.62
CA SER A 85 -12.99 -14.96 12.61
C SER A 85 -12.57 -15.99 11.56
N LYS A 86 -11.24 -16.16 11.36
CA LYS A 86 -10.72 -17.13 10.40
C LYS A 86 -9.35 -17.62 10.83
N ILE A 87 -9.10 -18.90 10.55
CA ILE A 87 -7.78 -19.53 10.62
C ILE A 87 -7.38 -19.98 9.22
N LYS A 88 -6.11 -19.77 8.89
CA LYS A 88 -5.52 -20.30 7.67
C LYS A 88 -4.18 -20.96 7.99
N ILE A 89 -3.98 -22.18 7.49
CA ILE A 89 -2.74 -22.95 7.58
C ILE A 89 -2.45 -23.49 6.20
N GLU A 90 -1.35 -23.05 5.62
CA GLU A 90 -0.92 -23.42 4.27
C GLU A 90 0.59 -23.59 4.19
N LYS A 91 1.06 -24.35 3.23
CA LYS A 91 2.50 -24.63 3.05
C LYS A 91 3.26 -23.38 2.59
N ASN A 92 2.66 -22.58 1.74
CA ASN A 92 3.20 -21.35 1.17
C ASN A 92 2.33 -20.16 1.61
N GLY A 93 2.50 -18.97 1.02
CA GLY A 93 1.69 -17.80 1.34
C GLY A 93 1.84 -17.38 2.80
N PHE A 94 0.74 -17.23 3.53
CA PHE A 94 0.74 -16.77 4.93
C PHE A 94 1.27 -17.79 5.94
N GLY A 95 1.43 -19.07 5.55
CA GLY A 95 1.80 -20.12 6.50
C GLY A 95 0.68 -20.35 7.52
N ARG A 96 0.96 -20.16 8.81
CA ARG A 96 -0.05 -20.13 9.86
C ARG A 96 -0.52 -18.70 10.10
N ALA A 97 -1.83 -18.46 9.94
CA ALA A 97 -2.40 -17.13 10.07
C ALA A 97 -3.69 -17.10 10.88
N ILE A 98 -3.88 -16.00 11.61
CA ILE A 98 -5.09 -15.64 12.36
C ILE A 98 -5.69 -14.37 11.73
N TYR A 99 -7.00 -14.36 11.56
CA TYR A 99 -7.79 -13.17 11.25
C TYR A 99 -8.65 -12.83 12.46
N ILE A 100 -8.62 -11.55 12.89
CA ILE A 100 -9.46 -11.05 13.97
C ILE A 100 -10.40 -9.99 13.41
N THR A 101 -11.70 -10.23 13.51
CA THR A 101 -12.73 -9.24 13.14
C THR A 101 -13.05 -8.36 14.35
N HIS A 102 -13.02 -7.06 14.15
CA HIS A 102 -13.22 -6.04 15.18
C HIS A 102 -14.59 -5.37 15.04
N PRO A 103 -15.20 -4.87 16.15
CA PRO A 103 -16.52 -4.24 16.11
C PRO A 103 -16.57 -2.93 15.31
N ASN A 104 -15.42 -2.32 15.03
CA ASN A 104 -15.31 -1.08 14.26
C ASN A 104 -15.32 -1.27 12.74
N GLY A 105 -15.56 -2.50 12.24
CA GLY A 105 -15.64 -2.80 10.80
C GLY A 105 -14.30 -3.10 10.13
N PHE A 106 -13.24 -3.31 10.89
CA PHE A 106 -11.94 -3.74 10.37
C PHE A 106 -11.63 -5.18 10.79
N THR A 107 -10.72 -5.80 10.04
CA THR A 107 -10.16 -7.13 10.33
C THR A 107 -8.64 -7.01 10.32
N THR A 108 -7.97 -7.52 11.35
CA THR A 108 -6.51 -7.66 11.37
C THR A 108 -6.10 -9.08 11.03
N LEU A 109 -4.98 -9.20 10.31
CA LEU A 109 -4.36 -10.46 9.95
C LEU A 109 -2.95 -10.52 10.55
N TYR A 110 -2.63 -11.68 11.10
CA TYR A 110 -1.32 -12.02 11.67
C TYR A 110 -0.83 -13.29 10.98
N ALA A 111 0.31 -13.23 10.30
CA ALA A 111 0.79 -14.35 9.51
C ALA A 111 2.25 -14.73 9.83
N HIS A 112 2.71 -15.80 9.19
CA HIS A 112 3.98 -16.48 9.40
C HIS A 112 4.17 -16.95 10.84
N LEU A 113 3.05 -17.24 11.53
CA LEU A 113 3.04 -17.65 12.93
C LEU A 113 3.68 -19.05 13.10
N ASN A 114 4.36 -19.25 14.23
CA ASN A 114 4.93 -20.57 14.56
C ASN A 114 3.90 -21.44 15.27
N ASN A 115 3.19 -20.88 16.25
CA ASN A 115 2.15 -21.62 16.99
C ASN A 115 1.07 -20.67 17.49
N PHE A 116 -0.11 -21.20 17.79
CA PHE A 116 -1.23 -20.47 18.36
C PHE A 116 -1.24 -20.58 19.89
N TYR A 117 -2.04 -19.76 20.59
CA TYR A 117 -2.23 -19.95 22.02
C TYR A 117 -2.91 -21.32 22.32
N PRO A 118 -2.72 -21.92 23.50
CA PRO A 118 -3.02 -23.34 23.75
C PRO A 118 -4.43 -23.78 23.32
N LEU A 119 -5.47 -23.08 23.77
CA LEU A 119 -6.86 -23.46 23.47
C LEU A 119 -7.17 -23.45 21.98
N LEU A 120 -6.69 -22.44 21.26
CA LEU A 120 -6.88 -22.37 19.80
C LEU A 120 -6.08 -23.47 19.10
N ASN A 121 -4.86 -23.71 19.55
CA ASN A 121 -4.00 -24.74 18.98
C ASN A 121 -4.60 -26.13 19.13
N GLU A 122 -5.14 -26.49 20.29
CA GLU A 122 -5.85 -27.75 20.52
C GLU A 122 -7.06 -27.91 19.59
N TYR A 123 -7.85 -26.85 19.43
CA TYR A 123 -8.98 -26.84 18.51
C TYR A 123 -8.54 -27.10 17.06
N ILE A 124 -7.50 -26.43 16.60
CA ILE A 124 -6.97 -26.59 15.25
C ILE A 124 -6.43 -27.99 15.03
N ILE A 125 -5.65 -28.52 15.97
CA ILE A 125 -5.12 -29.88 15.90
C ILE A 125 -6.27 -30.90 15.83
N SER A 126 -7.32 -30.74 16.64
CA SER A 126 -8.48 -31.61 16.60
C SER A 126 -9.18 -31.62 15.23
N LYS A 127 -9.25 -30.44 14.57
CA LYS A 127 -9.77 -30.34 13.21
C LYS A 127 -8.85 -30.99 12.18
N GLN A 128 -7.55 -30.78 12.28
CA GLN A 128 -6.58 -31.41 11.38
C GLN A 128 -6.68 -32.93 11.41
N TYR A 129 -6.77 -33.51 12.61
CA TYR A 129 -6.97 -34.98 12.77
C TYR A 129 -8.33 -35.46 12.24
N LYS A 130 -9.42 -34.71 12.53
CA LYS A 130 -10.74 -35.04 12.05
C LYS A 130 -10.83 -35.03 10.52
N ASP A 131 -10.23 -34.02 9.90
CA ASP A 131 -10.30 -33.80 8.46
C ASP A 131 -9.17 -34.52 7.69
N GLU A 132 -8.25 -35.18 8.42
CA GLU A 132 -7.04 -35.85 7.89
C GLU A 132 -6.21 -34.94 6.96
N LYS A 133 -6.17 -33.64 7.29
CA LYS A 133 -5.50 -32.62 6.50
C LYS A 133 -4.68 -31.69 7.38
N TRP A 134 -3.41 -31.50 7.03
CA TRP A 134 -2.54 -30.53 7.68
C TRP A 134 -2.93 -29.09 7.34
N GLU A 135 -3.17 -28.80 6.04
CA GLU A 135 -3.64 -27.50 5.59
C GLU A 135 -5.10 -27.31 6.00
N GLN A 136 -5.39 -26.13 6.52
CA GLN A 136 -6.72 -25.77 7.00
C GLN A 136 -7.06 -24.36 6.62
N GLU A 137 -8.27 -24.12 6.15
CA GLU A 137 -8.84 -22.79 6.01
C GLU A 137 -10.33 -22.88 6.41
N PHE A 138 -10.69 -22.16 7.46
CA PHE A 138 -12.06 -22.15 7.95
C PHE A 138 -12.40 -20.89 8.73
N ASP A 139 -13.67 -20.50 8.65
CA ASP A 139 -14.23 -19.41 9.41
C ASP A 139 -14.70 -19.88 10.79
N LEU A 140 -14.69 -18.97 11.76
CA LEU A 140 -15.10 -19.18 13.14
C LEU A 140 -16.24 -18.22 13.52
N PRO A 141 -17.26 -18.67 14.26
CA PRO A 141 -18.35 -17.80 14.68
C PRO A 141 -17.90 -16.79 15.76
N PRO A 142 -18.56 -15.61 15.85
CA PRO A 142 -18.17 -14.53 16.75
C PRO A 142 -18.03 -14.86 18.23
N ASN A 143 -18.75 -15.86 18.70
CA ASN A 143 -18.81 -16.24 20.12
C ASN A 143 -17.86 -17.37 20.52
N GLN A 144 -17.03 -17.87 19.61
CA GLN A 144 -16.19 -19.03 19.88
C GLN A 144 -14.84 -18.66 20.48
N PHE A 145 -14.16 -17.70 19.89
CA PHE A 145 -12.82 -17.23 20.31
C PHE A 145 -12.79 -15.70 20.38
N ALA A 146 -13.46 -15.14 21.37
CA ALA A 146 -13.38 -13.73 21.67
C ALA A 146 -11.99 -13.37 22.19
N VAL A 147 -11.47 -12.20 21.84
CA VAL A 147 -10.18 -11.70 22.28
C VAL A 147 -10.27 -10.24 22.74
N ALA A 148 -9.58 -9.93 23.81
CA ALA A 148 -9.39 -8.55 24.25
C ALA A 148 -8.20 -7.90 23.57
N LYS A 149 -8.19 -6.56 23.46
CA LYS A 149 -7.00 -5.81 23.02
C LYS A 149 -5.80 -6.15 23.90
N GLY A 150 -4.68 -6.55 23.28
CA GLY A 150 -3.47 -6.96 24.01
C GLY A 150 -3.51 -8.38 24.57
N GLN A 151 -4.51 -9.17 24.27
CA GLN A 151 -4.51 -10.59 24.63
C GLN A 151 -3.50 -11.36 23.79
N PHE A 152 -2.74 -12.26 24.41
CA PHE A 152 -1.85 -13.19 23.73
C PHE A 152 -2.64 -14.13 22.80
N ILE A 153 -2.24 -14.23 21.53
CA ILE A 153 -2.95 -15.02 20.52
C ILE A 153 -2.08 -16.07 19.82
N ALA A 154 -0.76 -15.83 19.72
CA ALA A 154 0.14 -16.69 18.98
C ALA A 154 1.61 -16.40 19.30
N TYR A 155 2.48 -17.21 18.74
CA TYR A 155 3.92 -16.95 18.67
C TYR A 155 4.32 -16.59 17.22
N SER A 156 5.18 -15.59 17.07
CA SER A 156 5.79 -15.26 15.78
C SER A 156 6.64 -16.40 15.26
N GLY A 157 6.81 -16.48 13.94
CA GLY A 157 7.55 -17.59 13.34
C GLY A 157 8.15 -17.23 11.99
N ASN A 158 8.27 -18.26 11.15
CA ASN A 158 8.84 -18.20 9.82
C ASN A 158 8.11 -19.20 8.87
N THR A 159 6.81 -19.43 9.11
CA THR A 159 6.02 -20.40 8.31
C THR A 159 5.54 -19.78 7.00
N GLY A 160 5.20 -20.63 6.03
CA GLY A 160 4.70 -20.18 4.72
C GLY A 160 5.78 -19.61 3.80
N GLY A 161 5.43 -18.59 3.04
CA GLY A 161 6.30 -17.91 2.06
C GLY A 161 7.25 -16.88 2.68
N SER A 162 7.82 -17.18 3.84
CA SER A 162 8.70 -16.28 4.58
C SER A 162 10.19 -16.61 4.33
N ALA A 163 11.00 -15.57 4.16
CA ALA A 163 12.46 -15.69 3.98
C ALA A 163 13.25 -15.57 5.29
N GLY A 164 12.60 -15.35 6.43
CA GLY A 164 13.22 -15.22 7.74
C GLY A 164 12.21 -14.81 8.81
N PRO A 165 12.53 -14.98 10.11
CA PRO A 165 11.58 -14.70 11.20
C PRO A 165 11.07 -13.25 11.21
N HIS A 166 9.76 -13.07 11.08
CA HIS A 166 9.05 -11.80 11.18
C HIS A 166 7.57 -12.03 11.46
N LEU A 167 6.83 -10.98 11.77
CA LEU A 167 5.38 -10.97 11.82
C LEU A 167 4.85 -10.17 10.64
N HIS A 168 4.13 -10.81 9.73
CA HIS A 168 3.34 -10.12 8.73
C HIS A 168 2.01 -9.68 9.33
N PHE A 169 1.72 -8.38 9.26
CA PHE A 169 0.55 -7.78 9.88
C PHE A 169 -0.23 -6.92 8.88
N GLU A 170 -1.54 -7.18 8.76
CA GLU A 170 -2.44 -6.42 7.88
C GLU A 170 -3.62 -5.84 8.64
N ILE A 171 -4.17 -4.74 8.10
CA ILE A 171 -5.49 -4.21 8.45
C ILE A 171 -6.32 -4.21 7.18
N ARG A 172 -7.53 -4.76 7.27
CA ARG A 172 -8.48 -4.87 6.16
C ARG A 172 -9.81 -4.25 6.53
N GLU A 173 -10.50 -3.71 5.54
CA GLU A 173 -11.93 -3.41 5.68
C GLU A 173 -12.71 -4.73 5.69
N THR A 174 -13.45 -5.02 6.77
CA THR A 174 -14.15 -6.31 6.92
C THR A 174 -15.16 -6.57 5.80
N LYS A 175 -15.89 -5.52 5.39
CA LYS A 175 -16.98 -5.63 4.41
C LYS A 175 -16.49 -6.00 3.01
N THR A 176 -15.38 -5.42 2.56
CA THR A 176 -14.86 -5.56 1.20
C THR A 176 -13.68 -6.50 1.12
N GLY A 177 -12.99 -6.75 2.23
CA GLY A 177 -11.72 -7.46 2.29
C GLY A 177 -10.53 -6.66 1.78
N ASN A 178 -10.72 -5.39 1.41
CA ASN A 178 -9.64 -4.54 0.91
C ASN A 178 -8.58 -4.31 1.97
N ASN A 179 -7.32 -4.48 1.58
CA ASN A 179 -6.17 -4.16 2.42
C ASN A 179 -6.03 -2.64 2.55
N LEU A 180 -5.73 -2.20 3.76
CA LEU A 180 -5.55 -0.79 4.10
C LEU A 180 -4.13 -0.59 4.61
N ASN A 181 -3.53 0.56 4.28
CA ASN A 181 -2.19 0.88 4.76
C ASN A 181 -2.18 1.03 6.29
N PRO A 182 -1.48 0.16 7.05
CA PRO A 182 -1.49 0.20 8.52
C PRO A 182 -0.90 1.48 9.11
N TRP A 183 -0.05 2.22 8.37
CA TRP A 183 0.47 3.52 8.79
C TRP A 183 -0.64 4.55 9.07
N LEU A 184 -1.77 4.42 8.39
CA LEU A 184 -2.89 5.35 8.52
C LEU A 184 -3.63 5.22 9.85
N PHE A 185 -3.36 4.15 10.64
CA PHE A 185 -4.04 3.85 11.91
C PHE A 185 -3.27 4.26 13.17
N ASP A 186 -2.09 4.87 13.03
CA ASP A 186 -1.24 5.29 14.15
C ASP A 186 -0.89 4.13 15.11
N LEU A 187 -0.11 3.18 14.60
CA LEU A 187 0.41 2.04 15.38
C LEU A 187 1.61 2.41 16.27
N GLY A 188 1.89 3.69 16.47
CA GLY A 188 3.08 4.16 17.17
C GLY A 188 4.36 4.01 16.34
N LEU A 189 4.25 4.11 15.02
CA LEU A 189 5.35 4.12 14.07
C LEU A 189 5.86 5.56 13.92
N PRO A 190 6.99 5.94 14.50
CA PRO A 190 7.54 7.27 14.27
C PRO A 190 8.11 7.36 12.87
N ASP A 191 7.76 8.43 12.16
CA ASP A 191 8.40 8.79 10.91
C ASP A 191 8.61 10.30 10.83
N ASN A 192 9.86 10.71 10.84
CA ASN A 192 10.29 12.10 10.76
C ASN A 192 11.24 12.33 9.58
N VAL A 193 11.37 11.35 8.69
CA VAL A 193 12.28 11.42 7.56
C VAL A 193 11.49 11.79 6.31
N PRO A 194 11.70 12.98 5.73
CA PRO A 194 10.99 13.35 4.52
C PRO A 194 11.50 12.56 3.31
N PRO A 195 10.66 12.31 2.29
CA PRO A 195 11.09 11.69 1.04
C PRO A 195 12.23 12.40 0.36
N ALA A 196 13.13 11.63 -0.24
CA ALA A 196 14.22 12.12 -1.04
C ALA A 196 13.83 12.13 -2.53
N LEU A 197 13.86 13.31 -3.16
CA LEU A 197 13.67 13.48 -4.59
C LEU A 197 15.05 13.51 -5.28
N TYR A 198 15.30 12.55 -6.14
CA TYR A 198 16.59 12.45 -6.85
C TYR A 198 16.57 13.14 -8.20
N ARG A 199 15.45 13.00 -8.93
CA ARG A 199 15.34 13.51 -10.31
C ARG A 199 13.92 13.97 -10.59
N LEU A 200 13.84 15.03 -11.36
CA LEU A 200 12.61 15.55 -11.94
C LEU A 200 12.77 15.55 -13.47
N TYR A 201 11.76 15.11 -14.16
CA TYR A 201 11.73 15.03 -15.61
C TYR A 201 10.45 15.62 -16.16
N TYR A 202 10.49 16.02 -17.44
CA TYR A 202 9.29 16.20 -18.24
C TYR A 202 9.31 15.32 -19.49
N PHE A 203 8.13 15.01 -19.99
CA PHE A 203 7.90 14.22 -21.19
C PHE A 203 7.07 15.02 -22.17
N ASP A 204 7.46 15.02 -23.46
CA ASP A 204 6.64 15.51 -24.54
C ASP A 204 5.48 14.53 -24.78
N ARG A 205 4.25 14.96 -24.53
CA ARG A 205 3.06 14.11 -24.62
C ARG A 205 2.45 14.02 -26.04
N ARG A 206 3.08 14.64 -27.04
CA ARG A 206 2.76 14.39 -28.45
C ARG A 206 3.19 12.97 -28.86
N MET A 207 4.06 12.35 -28.09
CA MET A 207 4.54 10.97 -28.27
C MET A 207 4.29 10.14 -27.02
N SER A 208 4.30 8.82 -27.18
CA SER A 208 4.22 7.90 -26.03
C SER A 208 5.45 8.02 -25.14
N THR A 209 5.28 7.88 -23.82
CA THR A 209 6.40 7.81 -22.87
C THR A 209 7.35 6.64 -23.11
N TYR A 210 6.92 5.64 -23.86
CA TYR A 210 7.77 4.51 -24.28
C TYR A 210 8.61 4.83 -25.53
N GLN A 211 8.29 5.89 -26.26
CA GLN A 211 8.96 6.30 -27.50
C GLN A 211 9.89 7.51 -27.33
N THR A 212 9.82 8.18 -26.17
CA THR A 212 10.64 9.37 -25.88
C THR A 212 11.46 9.15 -24.62
N ASN A 213 12.69 9.66 -24.66
CA ASN A 213 13.48 9.76 -23.45
C ASN A 213 12.95 10.93 -22.59
N PRO A 214 12.87 10.75 -21.26
CA PRO A 214 12.56 11.84 -20.35
C PRO A 214 13.63 12.91 -20.41
N LEU A 215 13.20 14.17 -20.42
CA LEU A 215 14.11 15.32 -20.40
C LEU A 215 14.29 15.81 -18.97
N PRO A 216 15.52 15.83 -18.45
CA PRO A 216 15.77 16.16 -17.06
C PRO A 216 15.56 17.65 -16.78
N ILE A 217 14.98 17.95 -15.62
CA ILE A 217 14.95 19.29 -15.03
C ILE A 217 15.96 19.28 -13.88
N ALA A 218 16.98 20.13 -13.97
CA ALA A 218 17.96 20.23 -12.90
C ALA A 218 17.31 20.79 -11.64
N ILE A 219 17.46 20.08 -10.51
CA ILE A 219 16.91 20.43 -9.21
C ILE A 219 18.02 20.59 -8.18
N SER A 220 17.75 21.37 -7.16
CA SER A 220 18.57 21.52 -5.95
C SER A 220 17.65 21.55 -4.73
N GLY A 221 18.18 21.14 -3.58
CA GLY A 221 17.44 21.12 -2.33
C GLY A 221 17.74 19.88 -1.51
N GLY A 222 16.94 19.67 -0.48
CA GLY A 222 17.04 18.54 0.45
C GLY A 222 16.03 18.70 1.59
N GLY A 223 15.94 17.70 2.48
CA GLY A 223 15.03 17.74 3.62
C GLY A 223 13.56 17.87 3.20
N GLY A 224 13.16 17.21 2.11
CA GLY A 224 11.80 17.23 1.58
C GLY A 224 11.43 18.49 0.78
N LYS A 225 12.36 19.43 0.58
CA LYS A 225 12.13 20.66 -0.19
C LYS A 225 13.13 20.77 -1.32
N TYR A 226 12.63 20.85 -2.55
CA TYR A 226 13.42 20.92 -3.77
C TYR A 226 12.87 22.01 -4.69
N SER A 227 13.75 22.61 -5.48
CA SER A 227 13.39 23.58 -6.50
C SER A 227 14.21 23.34 -7.77
N SER A 228 13.73 23.83 -8.92
CA SER A 228 14.54 23.85 -10.12
C SER A 228 15.71 24.82 -9.94
N THR A 229 16.89 24.48 -10.46
CA THR A 229 18.09 25.37 -10.38
C THR A 229 17.97 26.59 -11.29
N GLY A 230 17.11 26.51 -12.32
CA GLY A 230 16.78 27.64 -13.21
C GLY A 230 15.47 28.31 -12.81
N LYS A 231 15.38 29.64 -12.93
CA LYS A 231 14.14 30.37 -12.70
C LYS A 231 13.04 30.00 -13.70
N VAL A 232 13.42 29.60 -14.92
CA VAL A 232 12.52 29.23 -16.00
C VAL A 232 13.05 27.97 -16.66
N VAL A 233 12.18 27.02 -16.90
CA VAL A 233 12.47 25.83 -17.69
C VAL A 233 11.75 25.95 -19.02
N LEU A 234 12.54 26.06 -20.11
CA LEU A 234 12.00 26.12 -21.46
C LEU A 234 11.66 24.68 -21.93
N VAL A 235 10.43 24.49 -22.35
CA VAL A 235 9.96 23.22 -22.91
C VAL A 235 9.54 23.38 -24.34
N ALA A 236 9.95 22.45 -25.20
CA ALA A 236 9.68 22.50 -26.67
C ALA A 236 8.35 21.84 -27.04
N SER A 237 7.46 21.60 -26.10
CA SER A 237 6.18 20.96 -26.32
C SER A 237 5.04 21.73 -25.67
N PRO A 238 3.89 21.89 -26.33
CA PRO A 238 2.69 22.51 -25.73
C PRO A 238 1.97 21.56 -24.75
N ILE A 239 2.28 20.27 -24.75
CA ILE A 239 1.66 19.27 -23.89
C ILE A 239 2.75 18.44 -23.22
N ILE A 240 2.84 18.57 -21.90
CA ILE A 240 3.86 17.88 -21.11
C ILE A 240 3.23 17.08 -19.95
N SER A 241 3.97 16.10 -19.48
CA SER A 241 3.77 15.48 -18.17
C SER A 241 5.08 15.43 -17.41
N PHE A 242 5.00 15.26 -16.10
CA PHE A 242 6.18 15.16 -15.24
C PHE A 242 6.40 13.72 -14.81
N GLY A 243 7.65 13.42 -14.48
CA GLY A 243 8.06 12.18 -13.84
C GLY A 243 9.09 12.49 -12.76
N ILE A 244 9.05 11.72 -11.68
CA ILE A 244 10.02 11.85 -10.59
C ILE A 244 10.70 10.52 -10.32
N THR A 245 11.94 10.58 -9.85
CA THR A 245 12.62 9.49 -9.15
C THR A 245 12.77 9.91 -7.70
N ALA A 246 12.10 9.21 -6.82
CA ALA A 246 12.09 9.52 -5.40
C ALA A 246 12.05 8.21 -4.58
N GLU A 247 12.55 8.29 -3.37
CA GLU A 247 12.50 7.22 -2.37
C GLU A 247 12.14 7.83 -1.02
N ASP A 248 11.51 7.03 -0.19
CA ASP A 248 11.22 7.38 1.19
C ASP A 248 12.06 6.54 2.15
N LYS A 249 12.40 7.12 3.29
CA LYS A 249 13.07 6.45 4.40
C LYS A 249 12.23 6.67 5.64
N THR A 250 11.92 5.60 6.31
CA THR A 250 11.24 5.72 7.59
C THR A 250 12.22 5.62 8.74
N SER A 251 11.88 6.22 9.89
CA SER A 251 12.69 6.12 11.11
C SER A 251 12.75 4.69 11.69
N VAL A 252 11.94 3.75 11.16
CA VAL A 252 11.79 2.39 11.66
C VAL A 252 12.26 1.30 10.69
N ALA A 253 12.99 1.68 9.63
CA ALA A 253 13.55 0.73 8.69
C ALA A 253 14.96 1.15 8.24
N SER A 254 15.76 0.16 7.86
CA SER A 254 17.15 0.37 7.40
C SER A 254 17.27 0.49 5.87
N HIS A 255 16.19 0.31 5.13
CA HIS A 255 16.16 0.37 3.66
C HIS A 255 15.14 1.41 3.19
N ASN A 256 15.23 1.75 1.90
CA ASN A 256 14.34 2.74 1.30
C ASN A 256 13.03 2.09 0.88
N PHE A 257 11.96 2.88 0.93
CA PHE A 257 10.63 2.53 0.46
C PHE A 257 10.22 3.40 -0.74
N GLY A 258 9.11 3.06 -1.38
CA GLY A 258 8.43 3.94 -2.31
C GLY A 258 7.77 5.11 -1.60
N ILE A 259 7.50 6.17 -2.33
CA ILE A 259 6.72 7.31 -1.82
C ILE A 259 5.25 6.91 -1.67
N TYR A 260 4.60 7.46 -0.65
CA TYR A 260 3.17 7.20 -0.39
C TYR A 260 2.27 7.94 -1.40
N GLU A 261 2.54 9.21 -1.64
CA GLU A 261 1.72 10.07 -2.50
C GLU A 261 2.58 11.03 -3.31
N ALA A 262 2.17 11.31 -4.53
CA ALA A 262 2.68 12.40 -5.34
C ALA A 262 1.53 13.21 -5.92
N SER A 263 1.55 14.51 -5.74
CA SER A 263 0.56 15.43 -6.29
C SER A 263 1.22 16.49 -7.16
N ILE A 264 0.48 17.03 -8.12
CA ILE A 264 0.88 18.16 -8.93
C ILE A 264 -0.14 19.28 -8.82
N SER A 265 0.31 20.46 -8.44
CA SER A 265 -0.51 21.69 -8.43
C SER A 265 0.03 22.68 -9.44
N ILE A 266 -0.86 23.39 -10.13
CA ILE A 266 -0.53 24.47 -11.06
C ILE A 266 -1.38 25.67 -10.67
N ASP A 267 -0.72 26.82 -10.43
CA ASP A 267 -1.37 28.04 -9.95
C ASP A 267 -2.24 27.78 -8.72
N ASP A 268 -1.66 27.09 -7.71
CA ASP A 268 -2.31 26.70 -6.45
C ASP A 268 -3.58 25.81 -6.60
N THR A 269 -3.79 25.29 -7.80
CA THR A 269 -4.87 24.32 -8.06
C THR A 269 -4.31 22.94 -8.18
N ASP A 270 -4.77 22.01 -7.34
CA ASP A 270 -4.43 20.59 -7.48
C ASP A 270 -4.96 20.05 -8.81
N ARG A 271 -4.06 19.53 -9.62
CA ARG A 271 -4.36 18.99 -10.95
C ARG A 271 -4.42 17.48 -10.96
N LYS A 272 -3.61 16.83 -10.12
CA LYS A 272 -3.58 15.37 -10.01
C LYS A 272 -2.84 14.95 -8.75
N SER A 273 -3.42 14.02 -8.02
CA SER A 273 -2.75 13.26 -6.97
C SER A 273 -2.69 11.79 -7.36
N VAL A 274 -1.61 11.12 -7.00
CA VAL A 274 -1.38 9.68 -7.19
C VAL A 274 -0.93 9.12 -5.84
N VAL A 275 -1.64 8.11 -5.37
CA VAL A 275 -1.40 7.41 -4.10
C VAL A 275 -0.96 5.97 -4.41
#